data_e86db095a54fe4ad3229aa4a463476a5
#
_entry.id   e86db095a54fe4ad3229aa4a463476a5
#
_cell.length_a   1.000
_cell.length_b   1.000
_cell.length_c   1.000
_cell.angle_alpha   90.00
_cell.angle_beta   90.00
_cell.angle_gamma   90.00
#
_symmetry.space_group_name_H-M   'P 1'
#
loop_
_entity.id
_entity.type
_entity.pdbx_description
1 polymer ?
#
loop_
_entity_poly.entity_id
_entity_poly.type
_entity_poly.pdbx_seq_one_letter_code
_entity_poly.pdbx_strand_id
1 'polypeptide(L)'
;MPEKVMPGPVSDSRNIREAVCIHTRKIFDSCKDKDCIEDLRVYPTRSSQIILDQASCVKAGQAELLYAYINVEPISFNKGFYTVDVRYFYRITGDAFTGAARPSEFTGLAVFNKRAVLFGSEGSAKTF
;
A
#
# COMPACT_ATOMS: atom_id res chain seq x y z
N MET A 1 -0.91 -1.71 -13.68
CA MET A 1 -0.35 -0.90 -14.76
C MET A 1 -1.46 -0.52 -15.72
N PRO A 2 -1.68 0.75 -15.93
CA PRO A 2 -2.69 1.12 -16.87
C PRO A 2 -2.23 0.69 -18.22
N GLU A 3 -3.05 0.01 -18.87
CA GLU A 3 -2.76 -0.31 -20.23
C GLU A 3 -2.71 0.94 -21.05
N LYS A 4 -1.58 1.15 -21.63
CA LYS A 4 -1.47 2.09 -22.67
C LYS A 4 -2.25 1.50 -23.83
N VAL A 5 -3.44 2.04 -24.07
CA VAL A 5 -4.14 1.70 -25.28
C VAL A 5 -3.32 2.24 -26.43
N MET A 6 -2.51 1.40 -27.01
CA MET A 6 -1.89 1.72 -28.26
C MET A 6 -2.91 1.50 -29.34
N PRO A 7 -3.29 2.52 -30.08
CA PRO A 7 -4.03 2.26 -31.29
C PRO A 7 -3.18 1.33 -32.14
N GLY A 8 -3.78 0.29 -32.64
CA GLY A 8 -3.12 -0.54 -33.63
C GLY A 8 -2.66 0.31 -34.80
N PRO A 9 -1.74 -0.19 -35.63
CA PRO A 9 -1.29 0.59 -36.78
C PRO A 9 -2.49 0.95 -37.63
N VAL A 10 -2.75 2.23 -37.75
CA VAL A 10 -3.75 2.71 -38.65
C VAL A 10 -3.10 2.74 -40.01
N SER A 11 -3.34 1.70 -40.77
CA SER A 11 -2.76 1.57 -42.11
C SER A 11 -3.40 2.49 -43.15
N ASP A 12 -4.61 2.99 -42.82
CA ASP A 12 -5.33 3.90 -43.71
C ASP A 12 -6.02 4.98 -42.91
N SER A 13 -5.44 6.18 -42.90
CA SER A 13 -5.97 7.33 -42.20
C SER A 13 -7.27 7.86 -42.81
N ARG A 14 -7.61 7.46 -44.04
CA ARG A 14 -8.83 7.88 -44.68
C ARG A 14 -10.07 7.26 -44.06
N ASN A 15 -9.91 6.20 -43.32
CA ASN A 15 -11.02 5.57 -42.58
C ASN A 15 -11.29 6.25 -41.23
N ILE A 16 -10.46 7.16 -40.80
CA ILE A 16 -10.67 7.92 -39.58
C ILE A 16 -11.55 9.12 -39.95
N ARG A 17 -12.84 9.01 -39.67
CA ARG A 17 -13.80 10.09 -39.97
C ARG A 17 -14.00 11.01 -38.81
N GLU A 18 -13.70 10.56 -37.61
CA GLU A 18 -14.00 11.29 -36.38
C GLU A 18 -13.00 10.95 -35.31
N ALA A 19 -12.43 11.95 -34.68
CA ALA A 19 -11.58 11.78 -33.51
C ALA A 19 -12.46 11.76 -32.25
N VAL A 20 -12.37 10.70 -31.49
CA VAL A 20 -13.09 10.54 -30.24
C VAL A 20 -12.15 10.87 -29.08
N CYS A 21 -12.61 11.78 -28.21
CA CYS A 21 -11.87 12.11 -27.00
C CYS A 21 -12.05 11.02 -25.94
N ILE A 22 -10.96 10.42 -25.49
CA ILE A 22 -11.00 9.38 -24.49
C ILE A 22 -10.48 9.94 -23.18
N HIS A 23 -11.29 9.84 -22.12
CA HIS A 23 -10.87 10.14 -20.77
C HIS A 23 -10.31 8.87 -20.13
N THR A 24 -9.03 8.87 -19.85
CA THR A 24 -8.39 7.77 -19.15
C THR A 24 -7.50 8.29 -18.03
N ARG A 25 -7.24 7.44 -17.06
CA ARG A 25 -6.27 7.72 -16.03
C ARG A 25 -4.89 7.31 -16.52
N LYS A 26 -3.92 8.14 -16.24
CA LYS A 26 -2.54 7.85 -16.59
C LYS A 26 -1.73 7.66 -15.31
N ILE A 27 -0.92 6.61 -15.27
CA ILE A 27 0.07 6.44 -14.24
C ILE A 27 1.36 7.07 -14.72
N PHE A 28 1.82 8.08 -14.00
CA PHE A 28 3.03 8.81 -14.34
C PHE A 28 4.28 8.15 -13.78
N ASP A 29 4.16 7.45 -12.67
CA ASP A 29 5.29 6.85 -12.00
C ASP A 29 4.83 5.75 -11.05
N SER A 30 5.76 4.95 -10.60
CA SER A 30 5.50 3.90 -9.63
C SER A 30 6.70 3.70 -8.72
N CYS A 31 6.46 3.15 -7.56
CA CYS A 31 7.52 2.78 -6.64
C CYS A 31 7.48 1.28 -6.37
N LYS A 32 8.49 0.79 -5.68
CA LYS A 32 8.59 -0.61 -5.31
C LYS A 32 7.39 -1.02 -4.44
N ASP A 33 6.75 -2.11 -4.80
CA ASP A 33 5.56 -2.61 -4.10
C ASP A 33 5.89 -3.58 -2.96
N LYS A 34 7.13 -4.00 -2.86
CA LYS A 34 7.60 -4.94 -1.84
C LYS A 34 8.64 -4.29 -0.96
N ASP A 35 8.40 -4.30 0.32
CA ASP A 35 9.32 -3.83 1.32
C ASP A 35 9.56 -4.92 2.36
N CYS A 36 10.80 -5.07 2.79
CA CYS A 36 11.15 -5.96 3.87
C CYS A 36 11.36 -5.11 5.13
N ILE A 37 10.57 -5.37 6.15
CA ILE A 37 10.61 -4.60 7.38
C ILE A 37 11.06 -5.50 8.50
N GLU A 38 12.16 -5.13 9.13
CA GLU A 38 12.65 -5.82 10.32
C GLU A 38 12.09 -5.12 11.56
N ASP A 39 11.83 -5.90 12.58
CA ASP A 39 11.41 -5.40 13.90
C ASP A 39 10.15 -4.52 13.87
N LEU A 40 9.21 -4.84 13.01
CA LEU A 40 7.94 -4.15 12.99
C LEU A 40 7.17 -4.45 14.28
N ARG A 41 6.86 -3.38 15.03
CA ARG A 41 6.17 -3.53 16.30
C ARG A 41 4.70 -3.83 16.10
N VAL A 42 4.20 -4.82 16.81
CA VAL A 42 2.79 -5.17 16.82
C VAL A 42 2.20 -4.74 18.18
N TYR A 43 1.12 -3.99 18.15
CA TYR A 43 0.41 -3.55 19.35
C TYR A 43 -0.79 -4.47 19.57
N PRO A 44 -0.71 -5.42 20.50
CA PRO A 44 -1.81 -6.37 20.72
C PRO A 44 -3.03 -5.69 21.32
N THR A 45 -4.19 -6.28 21.10
CA THR A 45 -5.40 -5.88 21.81
C THR A 45 -5.23 -6.20 23.31
N ARG A 46 -6.09 -5.60 24.14
CA ARG A 46 -6.00 -5.80 25.59
C ARG A 46 -6.12 -7.27 25.97
N SER A 47 -7.07 -7.99 25.38
CA SER A 47 -7.23 -9.43 25.64
C SER A 47 -6.08 -10.24 25.08
N SER A 48 -5.52 -9.85 23.94
CA SER A 48 -4.36 -10.53 23.36
C SER A 48 -3.09 -10.29 24.16
N GLN A 49 -2.95 -9.13 24.79
CA GLN A 49 -1.80 -8.84 25.64
C GLN A 49 -1.73 -9.81 26.81
N ILE A 50 -2.86 -10.11 27.40
CA ILE A 50 -2.93 -11.10 28.51
C ILE A 50 -2.46 -12.47 28.02
N ILE A 51 -2.88 -12.88 26.85
CA ILE A 51 -2.47 -14.15 26.24
C ILE A 51 -0.98 -14.16 25.98
N LEU A 52 -0.44 -13.08 25.42
CA LEU A 52 0.98 -12.98 25.07
C LEU A 52 1.88 -12.95 26.32
N ASP A 53 1.43 -12.33 27.40
CA ASP A 53 2.18 -12.27 28.65
C ASP A 53 2.42 -13.66 29.27
N GLN A 54 1.53 -14.60 29.00
CA GLN A 54 1.62 -15.96 29.49
C GLN A 54 2.29 -16.91 28.51
N ALA A 55 2.52 -16.48 27.28
CA ALA A 55 3.02 -17.34 26.23
C ALA A 55 4.53 -17.58 26.37
N SER A 56 4.94 -18.81 26.13
CA SER A 56 6.34 -19.18 26.07
C SER A 56 6.90 -19.04 24.66
N CYS A 57 6.01 -19.10 23.66
CA CYS A 57 6.37 -19.01 22.25
C CYS A 57 5.21 -18.40 21.48
N VAL A 58 5.54 -17.62 20.46
CA VAL A 58 4.55 -16.97 19.61
C VAL A 58 4.89 -17.21 18.14
N LYS A 59 3.89 -17.55 17.38
CA LYS A 59 4.03 -17.73 15.92
C LYS A 59 3.07 -16.77 15.20
N ALA A 60 3.61 -15.92 14.33
CA ALA A 60 2.80 -15.07 13.50
C ALA A 60 2.09 -15.90 12.42
N GLY A 61 0.83 -15.59 12.19
CA GLY A 61 0.02 -16.28 11.19
C GLY A 61 -0.23 -15.43 9.97
N GLN A 62 -1.11 -14.45 10.08
CA GLN A 62 -1.56 -13.64 8.97
C GLN A 62 -1.41 -12.14 9.23
N ALA A 63 -1.22 -11.41 8.15
CA ALA A 63 -1.30 -9.95 8.16
C ALA A 63 -2.37 -9.53 7.16
N GLU A 64 -3.31 -8.71 7.61
CA GLU A 64 -4.38 -8.20 6.78
C GLU A 64 -4.31 -6.69 6.75
N LEU A 65 -4.30 -6.12 5.55
CA LEU A 65 -4.34 -4.67 5.40
C LEU A 65 -5.74 -4.17 5.73
N LEU A 66 -5.83 -3.34 6.76
CA LEU A 66 -7.10 -2.76 7.17
C LEU A 66 -7.37 -1.44 6.48
N TYR A 67 -6.34 -0.60 6.39
CA TYR A 67 -6.50 0.75 5.91
C TYR A 67 -5.16 1.31 5.48
N ALA A 68 -5.17 2.19 4.49
CA ALA A 68 -4.01 2.96 4.08
C ALA A 68 -4.37 4.44 4.05
N TYR A 69 -3.57 5.25 4.73
CA TYR A 69 -3.70 6.69 4.70
C TYR A 69 -2.64 7.25 3.76
N ILE A 70 -3.06 8.06 2.79
CA ILE A 70 -2.17 8.60 1.77
C ILE A 70 -2.16 10.11 1.85
N ASN A 71 -0.95 10.69 1.92
CA ASN A 71 -0.75 12.12 1.86
C ASN A 71 0.21 12.44 0.71
N VAL A 72 -0.17 13.38 -0.14
CA VAL A 72 0.63 13.78 -1.29
C VAL A 72 0.94 15.27 -1.18
N GLU A 73 2.23 15.61 -1.27
CA GLU A 73 2.68 17.00 -1.21
C GLU A 73 3.62 17.30 -2.36
N PRO A 74 3.46 18.46 -3.04
CA PRO A 74 4.40 18.86 -4.09
C PRO A 74 5.74 19.23 -3.49
N ILE A 75 6.82 18.92 -4.22
CA ILE A 75 8.16 19.36 -3.85
C ILE A 75 8.37 20.75 -4.41
N SER A 76 8.66 21.73 -3.54
CA SER A 76 8.65 23.13 -3.89
C SER A 76 9.75 23.55 -4.90
N PHE A 77 10.87 22.82 -4.94
CA PHE A 77 11.97 23.16 -5.84
C PHE A 77 12.16 22.17 -6.99
N ASN A 78 11.27 21.18 -7.11
CA ASN A 78 11.28 20.24 -8.23
C ASN A 78 9.87 20.09 -8.76
N LYS A 79 9.53 20.92 -9.74
CA LYS A 79 8.19 20.83 -10.35
C LYS A 79 7.96 19.50 -10.99
N GLY A 80 6.77 18.97 -10.80
CA GLY A 80 6.37 17.70 -11.35
C GLY A 80 6.70 16.52 -10.45
N PHE A 81 7.38 16.76 -9.32
CA PHE A 81 7.67 15.72 -8.34
C PHE A 81 6.86 15.93 -7.06
N TYR A 82 6.45 14.84 -6.46
CA TYR A 82 5.61 14.84 -5.27
C TYR A 82 6.15 13.87 -4.25
N THR A 83 6.08 14.26 -3.00
CA THR A 83 6.33 13.36 -1.89
C THR A 83 5.02 12.65 -1.56
N VAL A 84 5.04 11.33 -1.62
CA VAL A 84 3.89 10.50 -1.28
C VAL A 84 4.21 9.76 0.01
N ASP A 85 3.44 10.05 1.04
CA ASP A 85 3.54 9.37 2.32
C ASP A 85 2.36 8.45 2.47
N VAL A 86 2.61 7.17 2.70
CA VAL A 86 1.56 6.18 2.91
C VAL A 86 1.76 5.54 4.27
N ARG A 87 0.69 5.52 5.05
CA ARG A 87 0.67 4.84 6.34
C ARG A 87 -0.27 3.64 6.22
N TYR A 88 0.30 2.46 6.39
CA TYR A 88 -0.46 1.21 6.31
C TYR A 88 -0.78 0.70 7.70
N PHE A 89 -2.03 0.29 7.87
CA PHE A 89 -2.49 -0.31 9.12
C PHE A 89 -2.85 -1.76 8.85
N TYR A 90 -2.18 -2.65 9.57
CA TYR A 90 -2.36 -4.10 9.41
C TYR A 90 -2.92 -4.71 10.67
N ARG A 91 -3.84 -5.66 10.50
CA ARG A 91 -4.21 -6.58 11.56
C ARG A 91 -3.27 -7.78 11.48
N ILE A 92 -2.59 -8.06 12.58
CA ILE A 92 -1.72 -9.21 12.69
C ILE A 92 -2.41 -10.23 13.56
N THR A 93 -2.53 -11.46 13.08
CA THR A 93 -3.05 -12.57 13.87
C THR A 93 -2.03 -13.68 13.93
N GLY A 94 -2.04 -14.41 15.00
CA GLY A 94 -1.11 -15.51 15.17
C GLY A 94 -1.49 -16.37 16.35
N ASP A 95 -0.62 -17.32 16.68
CA ASP A 95 -0.83 -18.27 17.76
C ASP A 95 0.19 -18.07 18.87
N ALA A 96 -0.31 -18.07 20.08
CA ALA A 96 0.51 -18.01 21.30
C ALA A 96 0.46 -19.38 21.97
N PHE A 97 1.64 -19.94 22.26
CA PHE A 97 1.78 -21.25 22.86
C PHE A 97 2.18 -21.14 24.32
N THR A 98 1.46 -21.83 25.16
CA THR A 98 1.73 -21.87 26.59
C THR A 98 1.99 -23.32 26.98
N GLY A 99 3.26 -23.74 26.98
CA GLY A 99 3.63 -25.12 27.27
C GLY A 99 3.00 -26.11 26.29
N ALA A 100 2.39 -27.18 26.82
CA ALA A 100 1.74 -28.22 26.01
C ALA A 100 0.26 -27.92 25.74
N ALA A 101 -0.25 -26.77 26.17
CA ALA A 101 -1.63 -26.40 25.97
C ALA A 101 -1.92 -26.06 24.50
N ARG A 102 -3.20 -26.09 24.16
CA ARG A 102 -3.64 -25.65 22.85
C ARG A 102 -3.27 -24.21 22.63
N PRO A 103 -2.76 -23.84 21.45
CA PRO A 103 -2.43 -22.44 21.17
C PRO A 103 -3.65 -21.53 21.25
N SER A 104 -3.43 -20.33 21.73
CA SER A 104 -4.44 -19.28 21.79
C SER A 104 -4.16 -18.26 20.68
N GLU A 105 -5.22 -17.85 20.00
CA GLU A 105 -5.08 -16.83 18.96
C GLU A 105 -4.91 -15.45 19.60
N PHE A 106 -3.96 -14.68 19.09
CA PHE A 106 -3.80 -13.28 19.45
C PHE A 106 -4.00 -12.40 18.22
N THR A 107 -4.40 -11.17 18.47
CA THR A 107 -4.61 -10.16 17.43
C THR A 107 -3.93 -8.87 17.86
N GLY A 108 -3.31 -8.21 16.90
CA GLY A 108 -2.66 -6.93 17.12
C GLY A 108 -2.70 -6.04 15.91
N LEU A 109 -2.31 -4.79 16.10
CA LEU A 109 -2.21 -3.78 15.08
C LEU A 109 -0.75 -3.48 14.80
N ALA A 110 -0.38 -3.47 13.53
CA ALA A 110 0.93 -3.01 13.09
C ALA A 110 0.76 -1.83 12.15
N VAL A 111 1.63 -0.84 12.27
CA VAL A 111 1.61 0.36 11.44
C VAL A 111 2.94 0.48 10.73
N PHE A 112 2.89 0.70 9.45
CA PHE A 112 4.07 0.88 8.62
C PHE A 112 3.91 2.14 7.78
N ASN A 113 4.97 2.96 7.75
CA ASN A 113 5.02 4.17 6.97
C ASN A 113 5.97 3.98 5.79
N LYS A 114 5.53 4.39 4.62
CA LYS A 114 6.35 4.39 3.41
C LYS A 114 6.32 5.76 2.79
N ARG A 115 7.49 6.25 2.44
CA ARG A 115 7.63 7.54 1.72
C ARG A 115 8.27 7.26 0.37
N ALA A 116 7.70 7.87 -0.65
CA ALA A 116 8.26 7.81 -2.00
C ALA A 116 8.20 9.20 -2.63
N VAL A 117 9.16 9.46 -3.51
CA VAL A 117 9.12 10.65 -4.36
C VAL A 117 8.75 10.19 -5.75
N LEU A 118 7.63 10.66 -6.24
CA LEU A 118 7.09 10.23 -7.52
C LEU A 118 6.88 11.40 -8.45
N PHE A 119 7.04 11.16 -9.73
CA PHE A 119 6.74 12.13 -10.77
C PHE A 119 5.24 12.11 -11.07
N GLY A 120 4.65 13.28 -11.26
CA GLY A 120 3.24 13.39 -11.54
C GLY A 120 2.93 14.56 -12.46
N SER A 121 1.64 14.79 -12.67
CA SER A 121 1.18 15.90 -13.47
C SER A 121 1.41 17.22 -12.74
N GLU A 122 2.03 18.17 -13.41
CA GLU A 122 2.32 19.47 -12.84
C GLU A 122 1.01 20.20 -12.49
N GLY A 123 0.92 20.60 -11.22
CA GLY A 123 -0.20 21.43 -10.74
C GLY A 123 -1.54 20.74 -10.62
N SER A 124 -1.63 19.43 -10.83
CA SER A 124 -2.92 18.72 -10.82
C SER A 124 -2.90 17.40 -10.06
N ALA A 125 -2.02 17.25 -9.08
CA ALA A 125 -2.02 16.06 -8.23
C ALA A 125 -3.29 16.01 -7.40
N LYS A 126 -4.01 14.90 -7.48
CA LYS A 126 -5.21 14.65 -6.68
C LYS A 126 -5.01 13.40 -5.85
N THR A 127 -5.46 13.48 -4.59
CA THR A 127 -5.51 12.33 -3.70
C THR A 127 -6.88 11.67 -3.81
N PHE A 128 -6.90 10.41 -3.95
CA PHE A 128 -8.13 9.65 -4.02
C PHE A 128 -8.24 8.70 -2.85
#